data_1a472bf14c459cfcefeefe1c25e01b48
#
_entry.id   1a472bf14c459cfcefeefe1c25e01b48
#
_cell.length_a   1.000
_cell.length_b   1.000
_cell.length_c   1.000
_cell.angle_alpha   90.00
_cell.angle_beta   90.00
_cell.angle_gamma   90.00
#
_symmetry.space_group_name_H-M   'P 1'
#
loop_
_entity.id
_entity.type
_entity.pdbx_description
1 polymer ?
#
loop_
_entity_poly.entity_id
_entity_poly.type
_entity_poly.pdbx_seq_one_letter_code
_entity_poly.pdbx_strand_id
1 'polypeptide(L)'
;MSDGSSKVPWIVPIAVAVIGFVASPVWGPPLCRAIGVCEAAAPAGGGNGPSVTTPPFTFPPNTETNIYLSETSGPAGSTLKVSGEGFQAGETIVITMHTTQVGTTTASPAGKFSSVEITVPDTFGVFAGTQYNVTARRKASIEWATEPFTVSR
;
A
#
# COMPACT_ATOMS: atom_id res chain seq x y z
N MET A 1 -44.74 16.87 35.13
CA MET A 1 -45.69 16.19 34.22
C MET A 1 -45.01 15.96 32.94
N SER A 2 -44.77 14.68 32.68
CA SER A 2 -44.64 13.94 31.44
C SER A 2 -43.32 14.16 30.68
N ASP A 3 -42.31 13.33 30.86
CA ASP A 3 -42.10 11.98 30.34
C ASP A 3 -42.23 11.85 28.82
N GLY A 4 -41.14 11.52 28.19
CA GLY A 4 -41.03 11.22 26.79
C GLY A 4 -39.68 10.60 26.44
N SER A 5 -39.24 9.63 27.25
CA SER A 5 -38.09 8.78 26.92
C SER A 5 -38.46 7.84 25.79
N SER A 6 -37.96 8.10 24.58
CA SER A 6 -38.06 7.19 23.44
C SER A 6 -36.71 6.55 23.18
N LYS A 7 -36.44 5.46 23.91
CA LYS A 7 -35.35 4.53 23.63
C LYS A 7 -35.73 3.69 22.41
N VAL A 8 -35.13 3.95 21.30
CA VAL A 8 -35.19 3.04 20.13
C VAL A 8 -33.96 2.15 20.17
N PRO A 9 -34.09 0.86 20.41
CA PRO A 9 -32.97 -0.06 20.28
C PRO A 9 -32.70 -0.33 18.79
N TRP A 10 -31.58 0.16 18.30
CA TRP A 10 -31.06 -0.24 16.99
C TRP A 10 -30.49 -1.66 17.08
N ILE A 11 -31.35 -2.63 16.88
CA ILE A 11 -30.93 -3.99 16.62
C ILE A 11 -30.65 -4.07 15.12
N VAL A 12 -29.39 -3.99 14.75
CA VAL A 12 -28.94 -4.30 13.39
C VAL A 12 -28.77 -5.82 13.32
N PRO A 13 -29.55 -6.53 12.50
CA PRO A 13 -29.29 -7.94 12.28
C PRO A 13 -28.02 -8.08 11.44
N ILE A 14 -26.99 -8.65 12.04
CA ILE A 14 -25.79 -9.10 11.33
C ILE A 14 -26.21 -10.33 10.51
N ALA A 15 -26.52 -10.13 9.24
CA ALA A 15 -26.65 -11.22 8.30
C ALA A 15 -25.26 -11.80 8.03
N VAL A 16 -24.93 -12.89 8.71
CA VAL A 16 -23.78 -13.71 8.40
C VAL A 16 -24.09 -14.43 7.08
N ALA A 17 -23.62 -13.88 5.97
CA ALA A 17 -23.59 -14.59 4.71
C ALA A 17 -22.49 -15.65 4.78
N VAL A 18 -22.91 -16.87 5.06
CA VAL A 18 -22.08 -18.07 4.87
C VAL A 18 -21.90 -18.23 3.37
N ILE A 19 -20.81 -17.68 2.82
CA ILE A 19 -20.40 -17.98 1.46
C ILE A 19 -19.87 -19.41 1.48
N GLY A 20 -20.70 -20.34 1.00
CA GLY A 20 -20.32 -21.71 0.78
C GLY A 20 -19.11 -21.75 -0.17
N PHE A 21 -17.99 -22.26 0.32
CA PHE A 21 -16.86 -22.66 -0.49
C PHE A 21 -17.32 -23.81 -1.40
N VAL A 22 -17.72 -23.46 -2.61
CA VAL A 22 -17.86 -24.46 -3.67
C VAL A 22 -16.43 -24.88 -4.01
N ALA A 23 -16.08 -26.09 -3.59
CA ALA A 23 -14.85 -26.72 -3.98
C ALA A 23 -14.78 -26.72 -5.51
N SER A 24 -13.91 -25.90 -6.05
CA SER A 24 -13.63 -25.87 -7.48
C SER A 24 -13.12 -27.26 -7.86
N PRO A 25 -13.72 -27.92 -8.84
CA PRO A 25 -13.18 -29.19 -9.31
C PRO A 25 -11.78 -28.93 -9.82
N VAL A 26 -10.86 -29.72 -9.32
CA VAL A 26 -9.47 -29.81 -9.74
C VAL A 26 -9.47 -30.01 -11.25
N TRP A 27 -9.09 -28.96 -11.97
CA TRP A 27 -8.79 -29.06 -13.40
C TRP A 27 -7.46 -29.80 -13.51
N GLY A 28 -7.55 -31.11 -13.42
CA GLY A 28 -6.40 -31.99 -13.46
C GLY A 28 -5.99 -32.35 -14.90
N PRO A 29 -4.84 -33.01 -15.04
CA PRO A 29 -4.16 -33.33 -16.30
C PRO A 29 -4.96 -34.03 -17.42
N PRO A 30 -6.16 -34.61 -17.23
CA PRO A 30 -6.83 -35.28 -18.34
C PRO A 30 -7.43 -34.36 -19.41
N LEU A 31 -7.72 -33.08 -19.10
CA LEU A 31 -8.33 -32.17 -20.10
C LEU A 31 -7.33 -31.67 -21.12
N CYS A 32 -6.05 -31.57 -20.79
CA CYS A 32 -5.01 -31.18 -21.73
C CYS A 32 -4.83 -32.20 -22.86
N ARG A 33 -5.10 -33.48 -22.57
CA ARG A 33 -4.93 -34.58 -23.54
C ARG A 33 -6.07 -34.66 -24.54
N ALA A 34 -7.26 -34.16 -24.18
CA ALA A 34 -8.44 -34.21 -25.04
C ALA A 34 -8.46 -33.12 -26.12
N ILE A 35 -7.76 -32.02 -25.95
CA ILE A 35 -7.73 -30.87 -26.87
C ILE A 35 -6.39 -30.70 -27.59
N GLY A 36 -5.42 -31.60 -27.39
CA GLY A 36 -4.17 -31.63 -28.13
C GLY A 36 -3.25 -30.41 -27.97
N VAL A 37 -3.49 -29.55 -26.95
CA VAL A 37 -2.76 -28.27 -26.80
C VAL A 37 -1.64 -28.34 -25.76
N CYS A 38 -1.46 -29.48 -25.08
CA CYS A 38 -0.48 -29.64 -24.01
C CYS A 38 0.56 -30.74 -24.34
N GLU A 39 0.86 -30.93 -25.60
CA GLU A 39 1.99 -31.77 -25.99
C GLU A 39 3.25 -30.96 -25.74
N ALA A 40 3.90 -31.21 -24.62
CA ALA A 40 5.25 -30.75 -24.40
C ALA A 40 6.13 -31.51 -25.39
N ALA A 41 6.35 -30.92 -26.57
CA ALA A 41 7.31 -31.43 -27.53
C ALA A 41 8.69 -31.40 -26.84
N ALA A 42 9.18 -32.59 -26.55
CA ALA A 42 10.60 -32.77 -26.23
C ALA A 42 11.42 -32.19 -27.38
N PRO A 43 12.48 -31.44 -27.15
CA PRO A 43 13.30 -30.89 -28.19
C PRO A 43 14.10 -32.02 -28.82
N ALA A 44 13.56 -32.58 -29.92
CA ALA A 44 14.35 -33.39 -30.84
C ALA A 44 15.13 -32.40 -31.73
N GLY A 45 16.41 -32.42 -31.56
CA GLY A 45 17.52 -32.02 -32.41
C GLY A 45 17.34 -31.08 -33.59
N GLY A 46 18.20 -30.04 -33.61
CA GLY A 46 18.82 -29.55 -34.83
C GLY A 46 17.93 -28.70 -35.76
N GLY A 47 17.84 -27.43 -35.51
CA GLY A 47 17.37 -26.43 -36.47
C GLY A 47 17.94 -25.08 -36.10
N ASN A 48 18.79 -24.48 -36.96
CA ASN A 48 19.25 -23.11 -36.87
C ASN A 48 18.06 -22.16 -37.09
N GLY A 49 17.21 -22.05 -36.07
CA GLY A 49 16.22 -20.98 -35.97
C GLY A 49 16.90 -19.69 -35.46
N PRO A 50 16.43 -18.51 -35.87
CA PRO A 50 16.97 -17.25 -35.35
C PRO A 50 16.87 -17.27 -33.83
N SER A 51 18.03 -17.15 -33.18
CA SER A 51 18.08 -17.03 -31.72
C SER A 51 17.29 -15.78 -31.32
N VAL A 52 16.10 -15.97 -30.83
CA VAL A 52 15.37 -14.89 -30.16
C VAL A 52 16.13 -14.59 -28.89
N THR A 53 17.04 -13.64 -28.99
CA THR A 53 17.72 -13.08 -27.83
C THR A 53 16.66 -12.31 -27.02
N THR A 54 16.00 -13.01 -26.11
CA THR A 54 15.15 -12.36 -25.11
C THR A 54 16.09 -11.46 -24.30
N PRO A 55 15.89 -10.14 -24.28
CA PRO A 55 16.71 -9.29 -23.44
C PRO A 55 16.58 -9.78 -21.99
N PRO A 56 17.69 -9.82 -21.23
CA PRO A 56 17.63 -10.20 -19.85
C PRO A 56 16.63 -9.27 -19.14
N PHE A 57 15.58 -9.82 -18.55
CA PHE A 57 14.71 -9.07 -17.65
C PHE A 57 15.56 -8.67 -16.46
N THR A 58 16.11 -7.47 -16.53
CA THR A 58 16.75 -6.83 -15.38
C THR A 58 15.62 -6.35 -14.50
N PHE A 59 15.31 -7.09 -13.44
CA PHE A 59 14.49 -6.56 -12.37
C PHE A 59 15.19 -5.30 -11.85
N PRO A 60 14.50 -4.15 -11.78
CA PRO A 60 15.09 -3.00 -11.12
C PRO A 60 15.50 -3.43 -9.69
N PRO A 61 16.66 -2.97 -9.20
CA PRO A 61 17.05 -3.28 -7.82
C PRO A 61 15.87 -2.94 -6.92
N ASN A 62 15.53 -3.86 -6.03
CA ASN A 62 14.49 -3.66 -5.03
C ASN A 62 14.99 -2.57 -4.08
N THR A 63 14.75 -1.33 -4.46
CA THR A 63 15.13 -0.16 -3.66
C THR A 63 14.11 -0.07 -2.55
N GLU A 64 14.53 -0.38 -1.33
CA GLU A 64 13.68 -0.21 -0.17
C GLU A 64 13.18 1.24 -0.12
N THR A 65 11.88 1.37 0.07
CA THR A 65 11.25 2.68 0.18
C THR A 65 11.43 3.18 1.61
N ASN A 66 12.06 4.34 1.77
CA ASN A 66 12.33 4.94 3.07
C ASN A 66 11.79 6.37 3.13
N ILE A 67 11.39 6.80 4.33
CA ILE A 67 11.05 8.20 4.62
C ILE A 67 11.85 8.69 5.82
N TYR A 68 12.00 10.00 5.90
CA TYR A 68 12.73 10.69 6.95
C TYR A 68 11.92 11.90 7.40
N LEU A 69 11.79 12.07 8.70
CA LEU A 69 11.13 13.22 9.31
C LEU A 69 12.19 14.23 9.79
N SER A 70 11.91 15.51 9.66
CA SER A 70 12.80 16.56 10.21
C SER A 70 12.83 16.54 11.73
N GLU A 71 11.75 16.09 12.35
CA GLU A 71 11.59 15.95 13.78
C GLU A 71 10.81 14.68 14.09
N THR A 72 11.13 14.00 15.17
CA THR A 72 10.47 12.76 15.61
C THR A 72 9.38 13.01 16.65
N SER A 73 9.24 14.27 17.11
CA SER A 73 8.21 14.68 18.06
C SER A 73 7.88 16.16 17.91
N GLY A 74 6.65 16.53 18.25
CA GLY A 74 6.19 17.91 18.24
C GLY A 74 4.74 18.02 18.70
N PRO A 75 4.26 19.25 19.04
CA PRO A 75 2.87 19.43 19.43
C PRO A 75 1.91 19.28 18.26
N ALA A 76 0.64 19.02 18.56
CA ALA A 76 -0.42 19.13 17.59
C ALA A 76 -0.46 20.53 16.97
N GLY A 77 -0.79 20.64 15.69
CA GLY A 77 -0.74 21.90 14.93
C GLY A 77 0.66 22.31 14.47
N SER A 78 1.73 21.65 14.91
CA SER A 78 3.09 21.94 14.45
C SER A 78 3.31 21.47 13.00
N THR A 79 4.26 22.11 12.33
CA THR A 79 4.67 21.74 10.98
C THR A 79 5.97 20.96 11.04
N LEU A 80 6.05 19.85 10.31
CA LEU A 80 7.29 19.09 10.13
C LEU A 80 7.52 18.83 8.64
N LYS A 81 8.78 18.55 8.28
CA LYS A 81 9.16 18.24 6.90
C LYS A 81 9.38 16.75 6.75
N VAL A 82 8.83 16.20 5.67
CA VAL A 82 9.00 14.79 5.29
C VAL A 82 9.81 14.72 4.00
N SER A 83 10.77 13.83 3.97
CA SER A 83 11.56 13.49 2.78
C SER A 83 11.51 11.98 2.58
N GLY A 84 11.77 11.51 1.37
CA GLY A 84 11.77 10.06 1.12
C GLY A 84 12.50 9.68 -0.16
N GLU A 85 12.84 8.40 -0.26
CA GLU A 85 13.54 7.81 -1.39
C GLU A 85 13.09 6.37 -1.66
N GLY A 86 13.47 5.83 -2.81
CA GLY A 86 13.08 4.48 -3.22
C GLY A 86 11.70 4.40 -3.90
N PHE A 87 11.10 5.55 -4.24
CA PHE A 87 9.83 5.62 -4.97
C PHE A 87 10.05 5.53 -6.49
N GLN A 88 9.00 5.27 -7.25
CA GLN A 88 9.10 5.32 -8.70
C GLN A 88 9.13 6.78 -9.19
N ALA A 89 9.92 7.02 -10.23
CA ALA A 89 10.00 8.34 -10.86
C ALA A 89 8.62 8.83 -11.35
N GLY A 90 8.25 10.04 -10.98
CA GLY A 90 7.00 10.67 -11.39
C GLY A 90 5.74 10.14 -10.69
N GLU A 91 5.90 9.26 -9.71
CA GLU A 91 4.76 8.68 -8.99
C GLU A 91 4.18 9.65 -7.96
N THR A 92 2.85 9.65 -7.84
CA THR A 92 2.16 10.39 -6.78
C THR A 92 2.25 9.66 -5.45
N ILE A 93 2.74 10.35 -4.44
CA ILE A 93 2.90 9.85 -3.08
C ILE A 93 1.90 10.55 -2.17
N VAL A 94 1.15 9.79 -1.42
CA VAL A 94 0.20 10.27 -0.41
C VAL A 94 0.83 10.09 0.97
N ILE A 95 0.92 11.18 1.73
CA ILE A 95 1.46 11.18 3.09
C ILE A 95 0.28 11.20 4.06
N THR A 96 0.25 10.24 4.97
CA THR A 96 -0.76 10.13 6.02
C THR A 96 -0.11 10.12 7.39
N MET A 97 -0.77 10.68 8.38
CA MET A 97 -0.44 10.48 9.79
C MET A 97 -1.57 9.68 10.41
N HIS A 98 -1.24 8.46 10.85
CA HIS A 98 -2.24 7.45 11.21
C HIS A 98 -3.23 7.24 10.04
N THR A 99 -4.50 7.62 10.19
CA THR A 99 -5.55 7.51 9.15
C THR A 99 -5.82 8.81 8.41
N THR A 100 -5.22 9.93 8.84
CA THR A 100 -5.47 11.26 8.28
C THR A 100 -4.47 11.59 7.19
N GLN A 101 -4.95 11.94 5.99
CA GLN A 101 -4.07 12.44 4.94
C GLN A 101 -3.60 13.86 5.29
N VAL A 102 -2.28 14.04 5.35
CA VAL A 102 -1.64 15.30 5.74
C VAL A 102 -0.83 15.93 4.60
N GLY A 103 -0.60 15.20 3.52
CA GLY A 103 0.11 15.74 2.37
C GLY A 103 0.05 14.85 1.13
N THR A 104 0.47 15.43 0.01
CA THR A 104 0.65 14.71 -1.25
C THR A 104 1.82 15.34 -1.99
N THR A 105 2.63 14.52 -2.64
CA THR A 105 3.77 14.98 -3.45
C THR A 105 3.99 14.05 -4.63
N THR A 106 4.96 14.39 -5.46
CA THR A 106 5.38 13.57 -6.61
C THR A 106 6.86 13.26 -6.49
N ALA A 107 7.22 12.01 -6.72
CA ALA A 107 8.61 11.61 -6.74
C ALA A 107 9.35 12.22 -7.95
N SER A 108 10.56 12.68 -7.72
CA SER A 108 11.47 13.15 -8.76
C SER A 108 11.86 12.01 -9.72
N PRO A 109 12.50 12.30 -10.86
CA PRO A 109 13.05 11.28 -11.75
C PRO A 109 14.04 10.32 -11.07
N ALA A 110 14.65 10.72 -9.95
CA ALA A 110 15.53 9.89 -9.13
C ALA A 110 14.78 9.05 -8.08
N GLY A 111 13.44 9.06 -8.09
CA GLY A 111 12.63 8.31 -7.11
C GLY A 111 12.64 8.91 -5.70
N LYS A 112 12.90 10.22 -5.57
CA LYS A 112 13.01 10.91 -4.29
C LYS A 112 12.04 12.09 -4.21
N PHE A 113 11.64 12.43 -2.99
CA PHE A 113 11.01 13.72 -2.68
C PHE A 113 11.66 14.31 -1.42
N SER A 114 11.63 15.62 -1.30
CA SER A 114 12.30 16.30 -0.18
C SER A 114 11.46 17.46 0.33
N SER A 115 11.55 17.66 1.65
CA SER A 115 11.03 18.86 2.34
C SER A 115 9.54 19.14 2.10
N VAL A 116 8.72 18.08 2.02
CA VAL A 116 7.26 18.25 1.98
C VAL A 116 6.80 18.65 3.37
N GLU A 117 6.22 19.83 3.49
CA GLU A 117 5.67 20.32 4.74
C GLU A 117 4.32 19.66 5.00
N ILE A 118 4.17 19.09 6.19
CA ILE A 118 2.90 18.55 6.68
C ILE A 118 2.62 19.13 8.06
N THR A 119 1.32 19.27 8.38
CA THR A 119 0.89 19.75 9.70
C THR A 119 0.37 18.56 10.52
N VAL A 120 0.82 18.47 11.75
CA VAL A 120 0.31 17.49 12.73
C VAL A 120 -1.15 17.83 13.02
N PRO A 121 -2.12 16.93 12.79
CA PRO A 121 -3.52 17.26 13.03
C PRO A 121 -3.80 17.62 14.48
N ASP A 122 -4.57 18.70 14.70
CA ASP A 122 -4.92 19.19 16.06
C ASP A 122 -5.65 18.15 16.89
N THR A 123 -6.40 17.27 16.23
CA THR A 123 -7.14 16.17 16.89
C THR A 123 -6.23 15.22 17.65
N PHE A 124 -4.94 15.15 17.35
CA PHE A 124 -3.98 14.31 18.04
C PHE A 124 -3.48 14.92 19.34
N GLY A 125 -3.65 16.22 19.54
CA GLY A 125 -3.26 16.91 20.78
C GLY A 125 -3.98 16.40 22.04
N VAL A 126 -5.16 15.82 21.89
CA VAL A 126 -5.92 15.20 23.00
C VAL A 126 -5.15 14.01 23.61
N PHE A 127 -4.30 13.35 22.82
CA PHE A 127 -3.53 12.17 23.22
C PHE A 127 -2.02 12.49 23.22
N ALA A 128 -1.64 13.60 23.83
CA ALA A 128 -0.23 13.97 23.97
C ALA A 128 0.58 12.86 24.66
N GLY A 129 1.78 12.59 24.16
CA GLY A 129 2.61 11.45 24.55
C GLY A 129 2.34 10.18 23.75
N THR A 130 1.36 10.19 22.84
CA THR A 130 1.07 9.06 21.96
C THR A 130 1.95 9.11 20.70
N GLN A 131 2.44 7.95 20.31
CA GLN A 131 3.18 7.77 19.06
C GLN A 131 2.22 7.43 17.92
N TYR A 132 2.35 8.14 16.81
CA TYR A 132 1.63 7.92 15.56
C TYR A 132 2.60 7.60 14.44
N ASN A 133 2.16 6.82 13.48
CA ASN A 133 2.95 6.54 12.29
C ASN A 133 2.68 7.57 11.20
N VAL A 134 3.74 8.18 10.68
CA VAL A 134 3.74 8.91 9.42
C VAL A 134 4.05 7.92 8.32
N THR A 135 3.16 7.80 7.36
CA THR A 135 3.28 6.81 6.27
C THR A 135 3.26 7.54 4.93
N ALA A 136 4.25 7.28 4.09
CA ALA A 136 4.24 7.68 2.70
C ALA A 136 3.89 6.47 1.83
N ARG A 137 2.78 6.55 1.12
CA ARG A 137 2.27 5.47 0.28
C ARG A 137 2.18 5.91 -1.17
N ARG A 138 2.57 5.04 -2.08
CA ARG A 138 2.33 5.20 -3.51
C ARG A 138 0.82 5.13 -3.79
N LYS A 139 0.31 6.03 -4.61
CA LYS A 139 -1.12 6.04 -4.96
C LYS A 139 -1.54 4.80 -5.76
N ALA A 140 -0.66 4.30 -6.60
CA ALA A 140 -0.93 3.19 -7.53
C ALA A 140 -0.38 1.83 -7.07
N SER A 141 0.24 1.73 -5.88
CA SER A 141 0.89 0.52 -5.38
C SER A 141 0.56 0.28 -3.91
N ILE A 142 0.81 -0.95 -3.46
CA ILE A 142 0.70 -1.34 -2.05
C ILE A 142 1.96 -1.05 -1.23
N GLU A 143 3.02 -0.51 -1.86
CA GLU A 143 4.27 -0.20 -1.18
C GLU A 143 4.16 1.10 -0.39
N TRP A 144 4.70 1.09 0.83
CA TRP A 144 4.74 2.22 1.73
C TRP A 144 6.00 2.22 2.57
N ALA A 145 6.38 3.40 3.05
CA ALA A 145 7.37 3.59 4.09
C ALA A 145 6.72 4.27 5.29
N THR A 146 7.22 3.95 6.47
CA THR A 146 6.62 4.43 7.73
C THR A 146 7.70 4.85 8.71
N GLU A 147 7.50 6.02 9.35
CA GLU A 147 8.32 6.51 10.44
C GLU A 147 7.45 6.93 11.63
N PRO A 148 7.88 6.65 12.86
CA PRO A 148 7.15 7.03 14.06
C PRO A 148 7.32 8.50 14.39
N PHE A 149 6.24 9.14 14.85
CA PHE A 149 6.21 10.51 15.36
C PHE A 149 5.46 10.57 16.68
N THR A 150 6.02 11.23 17.70
CA THR A 150 5.40 11.36 19.01
C THR A 150 4.76 12.74 19.16
N VAL A 151 3.46 12.78 19.41
CA VAL A 151 2.77 14.05 19.69
C VAL A 151 3.10 14.50 21.11
N SER A 152 3.75 15.65 21.25
CA SER A 152 4.05 16.28 22.54
C SER A 152 2.92 17.22 22.98
N ARG A 153 3.02 17.69 24.22
CA ARG A 153 2.13 18.74 24.75
C ARG A 153 2.61 20.11 24.32
#